data_c3b8f2822714a000672167a23f925844
#
_entry.id   c3b8f2822714a000672167a23f925844
#
_cell.length_a   1.000
_cell.length_b   1.000
_cell.length_c   1.000
_cell.angle_alpha   90.00
_cell.angle_beta   90.00
_cell.angle_gamma   90.00
#
_symmetry.space_group_name_H-M   'P 1'
#
loop_
_entity.id
_entity.type
_entity.pdbx_description
1 polymer ?
#
loop_
_entity_poly.entity_id
_entity_poly.type
_entity_poly.pdbx_seq_one_letter_code
_entity_poly.pdbx_strand_id
1 'polypeptide(L)'
;MSVSASSKSSSPERKCLGGLMKDIDEDSPIDESKDETAYKTLSEQKLSLDTLYPNNSNSNNFSSNSRIENTINNNNPVYNITTILSAFSNQKTTIILQKSLTDLSKEDLDGIINEMKGYFSSIIKNKNGNYFCSDLLKVCSKEQRIEILKDIGINMIDDCTDEYGTHPIQTLIELAESEEEYKLILLYFNDFNKILKATLNQNGTYVIQKLIVHIPEKYRMKFNFFFVKIICILAMDMYGVCTAIKFINYTKDEIIEKQLLNIILTNFVNIAENQYGNYLIQNIMERWWNTNKGLFLKKICMEKFHKLARNHFSSYVCDIFLKLSNLQDKKVLMSMLINSKTIGQFDNNNCGKIIMNKLMNGLKQLNNNKNGNNGTKNNKGANNVHKENKNKNEEKKNKNK
;
A
#
# COMPACT_ATOMS: atom_id res chain seq x y z
N MET A 1 -1.66 36.81 24.47
CA MET A 1 -2.71 35.85 24.01
C MET A 1 -2.89 36.08 22.52
N SER A 2 -2.17 35.29 21.72
CA SER A 2 -2.19 35.34 20.26
C SER A 2 -2.67 34.02 19.73
N VAL A 3 -3.85 34.02 19.13
CA VAL A 3 -4.46 32.85 18.46
C VAL A 3 -3.93 32.85 17.03
N SER A 4 -3.11 31.85 16.69
CA SER A 4 -2.64 31.60 15.33
C SER A 4 -3.69 30.86 14.54
N ALA A 5 -4.29 31.54 13.55
CA ALA A 5 -5.13 30.91 12.54
C ALA A 5 -4.26 30.12 11.56
N SER A 6 -4.43 28.80 11.48
CA SER A 6 -3.82 27.96 10.47
C SER A 6 -4.53 28.14 9.12
N SER A 7 -3.90 28.87 8.21
CA SER A 7 -4.31 28.97 6.82
C SER A 7 -4.08 27.63 6.10
N LYS A 8 -5.14 26.93 5.70
CA LYS A 8 -5.08 25.82 4.75
C LYS A 8 -4.72 26.39 3.37
N SER A 9 -3.44 26.40 3.03
CA SER A 9 -3.00 26.68 1.66
C SER A 9 -3.35 25.47 0.79
N SER A 10 -4.22 25.65 -0.20
CA SER A 10 -4.42 24.68 -1.28
C SER A 10 -3.14 24.63 -2.11
N SER A 11 -2.43 23.48 -2.08
CA SER A 11 -1.19 23.30 -2.83
C SER A 11 -1.44 23.42 -4.34
N PRO A 12 -0.47 23.96 -5.11
CA PRO A 12 -0.53 24.04 -6.57
C PRO A 12 -0.72 22.68 -7.27
N GLU A 13 -0.35 21.61 -6.61
CA GLU A 13 -0.41 20.21 -7.07
C GLU A 13 -1.84 19.71 -7.34
N ARG A 14 -2.85 20.17 -6.57
CA ARG A 14 -4.26 19.84 -6.84
C ARG A 14 -4.78 20.39 -8.17
N LYS A 15 -4.19 21.48 -8.68
CA LYS A 15 -4.58 22.06 -9.98
C LYS A 15 -4.03 21.26 -11.16
N CYS A 16 -2.84 20.64 -11.01
CA CYS A 16 -2.28 19.75 -12.03
C CYS A 16 -3.06 18.43 -12.12
N LEU A 17 -3.51 17.88 -10.98
CA LEU A 17 -4.35 16.69 -10.92
C LEU A 17 -5.70 16.89 -11.63
N GLY A 18 -6.32 18.07 -11.50
CA GLY A 18 -7.58 18.39 -12.18
C GLY A 18 -7.46 18.48 -13.72
N GLY A 19 -6.26 18.76 -14.25
CA GLY A 19 -5.96 18.72 -15.69
C GLY A 19 -5.83 17.29 -16.22
N LEU A 20 -5.15 16.42 -15.48
CA LEU A 20 -4.96 15.00 -15.84
C LEU A 20 -6.28 14.18 -15.84
N MET A 21 -7.26 14.59 -15.01
CA MET A 21 -8.57 13.92 -14.98
C MET A 21 -9.47 14.27 -16.17
N LYS A 22 -9.23 15.40 -16.88
CA LYS A 22 -10.04 15.82 -18.05
C LYS A 22 -9.72 15.03 -19.32
N ASP A 23 -8.56 14.41 -19.39
CA ASP A 23 -8.11 13.65 -20.56
C ASP A 23 -8.40 12.13 -20.45
N ILE A 24 -9.15 11.71 -19.44
CA ILE A 24 -9.59 10.33 -19.26
C ILE A 24 -10.98 10.21 -19.90
N ASP A 25 -11.01 9.93 -21.21
CA ASP A 25 -12.24 9.59 -21.92
C ASP A 25 -12.86 8.32 -21.32
N GLU A 26 -14.12 8.45 -20.84
CA GLU A 26 -14.94 7.34 -20.30
C GLU A 26 -15.43 6.37 -21.40
N ASP A 27 -15.20 6.65 -22.69
CA ASP A 27 -15.75 5.94 -23.83
C ASP A 27 -14.77 4.90 -24.41
N SER A 28 -14.74 3.69 -23.81
CA SER A 28 -14.49 2.47 -24.55
C SER A 28 -15.57 1.44 -24.15
N PRO A 29 -16.31 0.86 -25.10
CA PRO A 29 -17.44 0.00 -24.79
C PRO A 29 -16.97 -1.31 -24.17
N ILE A 30 -17.31 -1.50 -22.90
CA ILE A 30 -17.28 -2.79 -22.22
C ILE A 30 -18.71 -3.33 -22.30
N ASP A 31 -18.85 -4.55 -22.79
CA ASP A 31 -20.13 -5.25 -22.93
C ASP A 31 -20.79 -5.44 -21.54
N GLU A 32 -21.75 -4.56 -21.20
CA GLU A 32 -22.42 -4.47 -19.90
C GLU A 32 -23.67 -5.37 -19.80
N SER A 33 -23.96 -6.25 -20.76
CA SER A 33 -25.28 -6.84 -20.89
C SER A 33 -25.64 -8.01 -19.95
N LYS A 34 -24.83 -8.35 -18.95
CA LYS A 34 -25.10 -9.55 -18.10
C LYS A 34 -25.27 -9.32 -16.59
N ASP A 35 -25.08 -8.12 -16.06
CA ASP A 35 -25.12 -7.90 -14.60
C ASP A 35 -26.18 -6.89 -14.07
N GLU A 36 -27.07 -6.35 -14.94
CA GLU A 36 -28.04 -5.32 -14.50
C GLU A 36 -29.14 -5.81 -13.54
N THR A 37 -29.40 -7.10 -13.48
CA THR A 37 -30.49 -7.66 -12.64
C THR A 37 -30.17 -7.69 -11.15
N ALA A 38 -28.90 -7.77 -10.77
CA ALA A 38 -28.49 -7.77 -9.37
C ALA A 38 -28.48 -6.34 -8.74
N TYR A 39 -28.40 -5.31 -9.57
CA TYR A 39 -28.32 -3.91 -9.13
C TYR A 39 -29.66 -3.30 -8.71
N LYS A 40 -30.78 -3.71 -9.33
CA LYS A 40 -32.10 -3.13 -9.06
C LYS A 40 -32.71 -3.49 -7.71
N THR A 41 -32.34 -4.64 -7.15
CA THR A 41 -32.90 -5.12 -5.87
C THR A 41 -32.26 -4.46 -4.63
N LEU A 42 -31.06 -3.89 -4.77
CA LEU A 42 -30.32 -3.28 -3.65
C LEU A 42 -30.50 -1.75 -3.53
N SER A 43 -31.03 -1.08 -4.58
CA SER A 43 -31.17 0.39 -4.57
C SER A 43 -32.45 0.92 -3.96
N GLU A 44 -33.43 0.07 -3.63
CA GLU A 44 -34.76 0.50 -3.14
C GLU A 44 -34.92 0.54 -1.62
N GLN A 45 -33.92 0.14 -0.82
CA GLN A 45 -33.96 0.25 0.65
C GLN A 45 -33.17 1.44 1.18
N LYS A 46 -33.56 2.66 0.82
CA LYS A 46 -33.15 3.87 1.53
C LYS A 46 -34.08 4.14 2.71
N LEU A 47 -33.71 3.64 3.89
CA LEU A 47 -34.24 4.18 5.15
C LEU A 47 -33.30 5.31 5.60
N SER A 48 -33.86 6.52 5.77
CA SER A 48 -33.13 7.70 6.21
C SER A 48 -32.68 7.52 7.67
N LEU A 49 -31.40 7.68 7.93
CA LEU A 49 -30.74 7.55 9.24
C LEU A 49 -31.20 8.59 10.29
N ASP A 50 -31.88 9.67 9.86
CA ASP A 50 -32.26 10.78 10.75
C ASP A 50 -33.43 10.48 11.69
N THR A 51 -34.11 9.35 11.51
CA THR A 51 -35.27 8.95 12.34
C THR A 51 -34.91 8.07 13.55
N LEU A 52 -33.65 7.60 13.66
CA LEU A 52 -33.25 6.60 14.65
C LEU A 52 -32.49 7.16 15.87
N TYR A 53 -32.16 8.44 15.90
CA TYR A 53 -31.54 9.08 17.05
C TYR A 53 -32.28 10.34 17.47
N PRO A 54 -33.29 10.23 18.39
CA PRO A 54 -33.74 11.42 19.10
C PRO A 54 -32.62 11.86 20.05
N ASN A 55 -32.10 13.09 19.85
CA ASN A 55 -31.23 13.75 20.81
C ASN A 55 -31.91 13.84 22.18
N ASN A 56 -31.63 12.89 23.06
CA ASN A 56 -31.97 12.98 24.46
C ASN A 56 -30.73 13.15 25.31
N SER A 57 -30.31 14.41 25.45
CA SER A 57 -29.45 14.84 26.55
C SER A 57 -30.19 14.73 27.87
N ASN A 58 -30.13 13.58 28.51
CA ASN A 58 -30.40 13.46 29.94
C ASN A 58 -29.44 12.46 30.56
N SER A 59 -28.53 13.02 31.33
CA SER A 59 -27.60 12.37 32.23
C SER A 59 -28.36 11.57 33.29
N ASN A 60 -28.38 10.23 33.18
CA ASN A 60 -28.52 9.32 34.32
C ASN A 60 -27.56 8.14 34.12
N ASN A 61 -26.31 8.40 34.45
CA ASN A 61 -25.30 7.39 34.68
C ASN A 61 -25.49 6.83 36.08
N PHE A 62 -25.75 5.56 36.18
CA PHE A 62 -25.41 4.64 37.29
C PHE A 62 -26.47 3.51 37.33
N SER A 63 -26.32 2.48 36.54
CA SER A 63 -26.83 1.14 36.80
C SER A 63 -26.67 0.12 35.66
N SER A 64 -26.11 0.49 34.52
CA SER A 64 -26.06 -0.40 33.33
C SER A 64 -24.88 -1.38 33.33
N ASN A 65 -23.76 -1.03 33.96
CA ASN A 65 -22.55 -1.88 33.91
C ASN A 65 -22.71 -3.20 34.68
N SER A 66 -23.38 -3.18 35.82
CA SER A 66 -23.64 -4.41 36.62
C SER A 66 -24.65 -5.35 35.94
N ARG A 67 -25.58 -4.82 35.14
CA ARG A 67 -26.52 -5.64 34.35
C ARG A 67 -25.85 -6.35 33.20
N ILE A 68 -24.92 -5.68 32.49
CA ILE A 68 -24.20 -6.26 31.36
C ILE A 68 -23.26 -7.37 31.85
N GLU A 69 -22.48 -7.14 32.92
CA GLU A 69 -21.61 -8.17 33.52
C GLU A 69 -22.41 -9.38 34.03
N ASN A 70 -23.60 -9.17 34.60
CA ASN A 70 -24.49 -10.25 35.07
C ASN A 70 -25.17 -10.99 33.90
N THR A 71 -25.43 -10.34 32.76
CA THR A 71 -26.08 -10.97 31.60
C THR A 71 -25.07 -11.84 30.83
N ILE A 72 -23.81 -11.42 30.76
CA ILE A 72 -22.72 -12.17 30.09
C ILE A 72 -22.27 -13.37 30.94
N ASN A 73 -22.38 -13.29 32.29
CA ASN A 73 -21.99 -14.36 33.22
C ASN A 73 -23.07 -15.42 33.46
N ASN A 74 -24.27 -15.24 32.96
CA ASN A 74 -25.33 -16.26 33.06
C ASN A 74 -25.22 -17.28 31.92
N ASN A 75 -25.39 -18.56 32.17
CA ASN A 75 -25.27 -19.71 31.29
C ASN A 75 -26.17 -19.66 30.02
N ASN A 76 -26.84 -18.57 29.74
CA ASN A 76 -27.59 -18.30 28.51
C ASN A 76 -27.57 -16.79 28.21
N PRO A 77 -26.48 -16.24 27.66
CA PRO A 77 -26.41 -14.81 27.36
C PRO A 77 -27.38 -14.47 26.23
N VAL A 78 -28.39 -13.63 26.56
CA VAL A 78 -29.27 -13.07 25.51
C VAL A 78 -28.52 -11.92 24.84
N TYR A 79 -27.92 -12.22 23.70
CA TYR A 79 -27.29 -11.22 22.84
C TYR A 79 -28.37 -10.47 22.06
N ASN A 80 -28.94 -9.41 22.62
CA ASN A 80 -29.77 -8.50 21.86
C ASN A 80 -28.95 -7.25 21.43
N ILE A 81 -29.39 -6.59 20.39
CA ILE A 81 -28.67 -5.43 19.82
C ILE A 81 -28.42 -4.31 20.84
N THR A 82 -29.39 -4.06 21.73
CA THR A 82 -29.28 -3.02 22.78
C THR A 82 -28.13 -3.34 23.74
N THR A 83 -28.02 -4.60 24.18
CA THR A 83 -26.94 -5.08 25.05
C THR A 83 -25.60 -4.98 24.35
N ILE A 84 -25.53 -5.42 23.09
CA ILE A 84 -24.31 -5.36 22.27
C ILE A 84 -23.83 -3.90 22.10
N LEU A 85 -24.71 -2.99 21.68
CA LEU A 85 -24.39 -1.57 21.50
C LEU A 85 -24.00 -0.89 22.83
N SER A 86 -24.64 -1.23 23.95
CA SER A 86 -24.26 -0.68 25.23
C SER A 86 -22.90 -1.16 25.71
N ALA A 87 -22.46 -2.37 25.34
CA ALA A 87 -21.13 -2.87 25.66
C ALA A 87 -20.02 -2.06 25.01
N PHE A 88 -20.27 -1.44 23.85
CA PHE A 88 -19.29 -0.62 23.15
C PHE A 88 -19.12 0.80 23.72
N SER A 89 -19.93 1.19 24.70
CA SER A 89 -19.75 2.44 25.43
C SER A 89 -18.52 2.41 26.35
N ASN A 90 -18.04 1.23 26.73
CA ASN A 90 -16.93 1.03 27.66
C ASN A 90 -15.96 -0.06 27.16
N GLN A 91 -14.66 0.23 27.17
CA GLN A 91 -13.63 -0.70 26.76
C GLN A 91 -13.63 -2.02 27.56
N LYS A 92 -13.87 -1.98 28.87
CA LYS A 92 -13.88 -3.19 29.71
C LYS A 92 -15.01 -4.14 29.30
N THR A 93 -16.23 -3.63 29.09
CA THR A 93 -17.36 -4.43 28.65
C THR A 93 -17.19 -4.97 27.24
N THR A 94 -16.55 -4.19 26.35
CA THR A 94 -16.18 -4.67 25.02
C THR A 94 -15.21 -5.85 25.10
N ILE A 95 -14.16 -5.77 25.94
CA ILE A 95 -13.18 -6.86 26.10
C ILE A 95 -13.85 -8.14 26.65
N ILE A 96 -14.81 -8.01 27.57
CA ILE A 96 -15.57 -9.16 28.09
C ILE A 96 -16.36 -9.81 26.93
N LEU A 97 -17.05 -8.99 26.13
CA LEU A 97 -17.81 -9.46 24.96
C LEU A 97 -16.91 -10.11 23.90
N GLN A 98 -15.72 -9.55 23.63
CA GLN A 98 -14.74 -10.15 22.72
C GLN A 98 -14.27 -11.53 23.18
N LYS A 99 -13.98 -11.67 24.48
CA LYS A 99 -13.51 -12.96 25.04
C LYS A 99 -14.57 -14.04 24.98
N SER A 100 -15.87 -13.69 25.07
CA SER A 100 -16.94 -14.69 24.97
C SER A 100 -17.10 -15.27 23.56
N LEU A 101 -16.60 -14.60 22.51
CA LEU A 101 -16.78 -15.05 21.12
C LEU A 101 -16.15 -16.43 20.83
N THR A 102 -15.04 -16.77 21.50
CA THR A 102 -14.33 -18.04 21.26
C THR A 102 -15.07 -19.28 21.79
N ASP A 103 -15.98 -19.06 22.74
CA ASP A 103 -16.70 -20.14 23.41
C ASP A 103 -18.12 -20.32 22.84
N LEU A 104 -18.52 -19.52 21.85
CA LEU A 104 -19.85 -19.56 21.25
C LEU A 104 -20.00 -20.68 20.23
N SER A 105 -21.19 -21.30 20.23
CA SER A 105 -21.59 -22.20 19.15
C SER A 105 -21.82 -21.44 17.83
N LYS A 106 -21.94 -22.19 16.74
CA LYS A 106 -22.27 -21.59 15.44
C LYS A 106 -23.65 -20.91 15.48
N GLU A 107 -24.61 -21.53 16.17
CA GLU A 107 -25.98 -21.05 16.35
C GLU A 107 -26.03 -19.74 17.15
N ASP A 108 -25.18 -19.63 18.17
CA ASP A 108 -25.06 -18.39 18.97
C ASP A 108 -24.44 -17.26 18.10
N LEU A 109 -23.43 -17.57 17.29
CA LEU A 109 -22.84 -16.61 16.36
C LEU A 109 -23.85 -16.14 15.31
N ASP A 110 -24.66 -17.06 14.74
CA ASP A 110 -25.75 -16.71 13.83
C ASP A 110 -26.76 -15.77 14.52
N GLY A 111 -27.08 -16.03 15.80
CA GLY A 111 -27.92 -15.16 16.62
C GLY A 111 -27.36 -13.75 16.76
N ILE A 112 -26.09 -13.63 17.12
CA ILE A 112 -25.40 -12.32 17.25
C ILE A 112 -25.39 -11.57 15.92
N ILE A 113 -25.04 -12.25 14.82
CA ILE A 113 -24.98 -11.64 13.48
C ILE A 113 -26.36 -11.13 13.08
N ASN A 114 -27.42 -11.91 13.32
CA ASN A 114 -28.79 -11.50 13.02
C ASN A 114 -29.21 -10.28 13.84
N GLU A 115 -28.87 -10.21 15.13
CA GLU A 115 -29.14 -9.04 15.97
C GLU A 115 -28.39 -7.78 15.52
N MET A 116 -27.16 -7.96 14.98
CA MET A 116 -26.32 -6.86 14.48
C MET A 116 -26.71 -6.41 13.07
N LYS A 117 -27.57 -7.12 12.38
CA LYS A 117 -27.95 -6.81 10.98
C LYS A 117 -28.56 -5.41 10.88
N GLY A 118 -28.08 -4.63 9.90
CA GLY A 118 -28.42 -3.21 9.73
C GLY A 118 -27.58 -2.26 10.59
N TYR A 119 -26.77 -2.77 11.53
CA TYR A 119 -25.93 -1.96 12.41
C TYR A 119 -24.43 -2.13 12.18
N PHE A 120 -23.98 -3.09 11.35
CA PHE A 120 -22.56 -3.38 11.17
C PHE A 120 -21.75 -2.15 10.80
N SER A 121 -22.21 -1.33 9.82
CA SER A 121 -21.51 -0.11 9.41
C SER A 121 -21.36 0.90 10.57
N SER A 122 -22.31 1.01 11.47
CA SER A 122 -22.20 1.89 12.64
C SER A 122 -21.28 1.31 13.72
N ILE A 123 -21.31 -0.01 13.92
CA ILE A 123 -20.50 -0.70 14.92
C ILE A 123 -19.02 -0.70 14.52
N ILE A 124 -18.70 -0.96 13.27
CA ILE A 124 -17.30 -0.96 12.81
C ILE A 124 -16.64 0.43 12.88
N LYS A 125 -17.43 1.51 12.80
CA LYS A 125 -16.96 2.89 13.00
C LYS A 125 -16.94 3.31 14.48
N ASN A 126 -17.37 2.47 15.38
CA ASN A 126 -17.28 2.75 16.82
C ASN A 126 -15.88 2.45 17.35
N LYS A 127 -15.32 3.32 18.18
CA LYS A 127 -13.97 3.22 18.76
C LYS A 127 -13.68 1.88 19.44
N ASN A 128 -14.66 1.26 20.08
CA ASN A 128 -14.56 -0.04 20.75
C ASN A 128 -15.15 -1.18 19.89
N GLY A 129 -16.26 -0.91 19.19
CA GLY A 129 -16.97 -1.87 18.35
C GLY A 129 -16.13 -2.42 17.19
N ASN A 130 -15.19 -1.64 16.65
CA ASN A 130 -14.31 -2.10 15.58
C ASN A 130 -13.44 -3.31 15.99
N TYR A 131 -12.94 -3.32 17.23
CA TYR A 131 -12.16 -4.46 17.74
C TYR A 131 -13.04 -5.70 17.89
N PHE A 132 -14.27 -5.53 18.42
CA PHE A 132 -15.23 -6.63 18.51
C PHE A 132 -15.56 -7.21 17.13
N CYS A 133 -15.85 -6.37 16.14
CA CYS A 133 -16.13 -6.82 14.77
C CYS A 133 -14.94 -7.55 14.15
N SER A 134 -13.71 -7.05 14.36
CA SER A 134 -12.52 -7.73 13.88
C SER A 134 -12.34 -9.13 14.46
N ASP A 135 -12.65 -9.31 15.76
CA ASP A 135 -12.57 -10.62 16.43
C ASP A 135 -13.77 -11.51 16.06
N LEU A 136 -14.97 -10.96 15.91
CA LEU A 136 -16.13 -11.69 15.40
C LEU A 136 -15.85 -12.29 14.02
N LEU A 137 -15.29 -11.51 13.09
CA LEU A 137 -14.95 -11.99 11.75
C LEU A 137 -13.97 -13.16 11.75
N LYS A 138 -13.05 -13.23 12.72
CA LYS A 138 -12.07 -14.33 12.85
C LYS A 138 -12.70 -15.66 13.27
N VAL A 139 -13.78 -15.61 14.04
CA VAL A 139 -14.50 -16.82 14.50
C VAL A 139 -15.66 -17.21 13.57
N CYS A 140 -16.09 -16.32 12.69
CA CYS A 140 -17.14 -16.54 11.71
C CYS A 140 -16.75 -17.58 10.65
N SER A 141 -17.74 -18.41 10.27
CA SER A 141 -17.66 -19.22 9.05
C SER A 141 -17.67 -18.33 7.80
N LYS A 142 -17.33 -18.93 6.66
CA LYS A 142 -17.41 -18.24 5.35
C LYS A 142 -18.82 -17.69 5.07
N GLU A 143 -19.86 -18.48 5.32
CA GLU A 143 -21.26 -18.12 5.12
C GLU A 143 -21.65 -16.90 5.99
N GLN A 144 -21.23 -16.91 7.25
CA GLN A 144 -21.44 -15.81 8.18
C GLN A 144 -20.71 -14.53 7.74
N ARG A 145 -19.47 -14.64 7.26
CA ARG A 145 -18.74 -13.49 6.70
C ARG A 145 -19.44 -12.90 5.47
N ILE A 146 -20.00 -13.75 4.61
CA ILE A 146 -20.79 -13.31 3.44
C ILE A 146 -22.03 -12.52 3.88
N GLU A 147 -22.75 -12.96 4.91
CA GLU A 147 -23.91 -12.20 5.43
C GLU A 147 -23.48 -10.84 6.00
N ILE A 148 -22.42 -10.78 6.78
CA ILE A 148 -21.85 -9.52 7.29
C ILE A 148 -21.43 -8.61 6.12
N LEU A 149 -20.78 -9.17 5.10
CA LEU A 149 -20.32 -8.44 3.93
C LEU A 149 -21.50 -7.84 3.13
N LYS A 150 -22.63 -8.57 3.01
CA LYS A 150 -23.84 -8.05 2.37
C LYS A 150 -24.46 -6.90 3.18
N ASP A 151 -24.42 -6.97 4.50
CA ASP A 151 -24.96 -5.92 5.38
C ASP A 151 -24.12 -4.63 5.30
N ILE A 152 -22.78 -4.74 5.35
CA ILE A 152 -21.88 -3.61 5.18
C ILE A 152 -22.06 -2.97 3.79
N GLY A 153 -22.09 -3.77 2.76
CA GLY A 153 -22.47 -3.51 1.37
C GLY A 153 -22.20 -2.10 0.87
N ILE A 154 -23.28 -1.34 0.69
CA ILE A 154 -23.25 0.00 0.09
C ILE A 154 -22.37 1.01 0.87
N ASN A 155 -22.15 0.78 2.15
CA ASN A 155 -21.35 1.65 3.02
C ASN A 155 -19.85 1.33 2.97
N MET A 156 -19.45 0.27 2.26
CA MET A 156 -18.06 -0.24 2.20
C MET A 156 -17.01 0.86 2.02
N ILE A 157 -17.26 1.84 1.14
CA ILE A 157 -16.29 2.91 0.85
C ILE A 157 -16.19 3.91 2.01
N ASP A 158 -17.30 4.26 2.62
CA ASP A 158 -17.30 5.16 3.77
C ASP A 158 -16.70 4.48 5.00
N ASP A 159 -16.98 3.19 5.19
CA ASP A 159 -16.45 2.38 6.25
C ASP A 159 -14.93 2.17 6.12
N CYS A 160 -14.42 1.90 4.92
CA CYS A 160 -12.99 1.73 4.71
C CYS A 160 -12.18 3.04 4.84
N THR A 161 -12.82 4.20 4.70
CA THR A 161 -12.17 5.52 4.84
C THR A 161 -12.28 6.11 6.25
N ASP A 162 -13.06 5.49 7.12
CA ASP A 162 -13.19 5.84 8.54
C ASP A 162 -11.98 5.37 9.37
N GLU A 163 -11.63 6.09 10.43
CA GLU A 163 -10.44 5.81 11.26
C GLU A 163 -10.53 4.47 12.02
N TYR A 164 -11.74 4.03 12.38
CA TYR A 164 -11.99 2.75 13.06
C TYR A 164 -12.49 1.68 12.08
N GLY A 165 -13.39 2.04 11.17
CA GLY A 165 -14.01 1.15 10.19
C GLY A 165 -13.01 0.46 9.27
N THR A 166 -11.89 1.11 8.97
CA THR A 166 -10.81 0.55 8.14
C THR A 166 -10.28 -0.79 8.67
N HIS A 167 -10.24 -1.02 10.00
CA HIS A 167 -9.67 -2.22 10.60
C HIS A 167 -10.51 -3.48 10.37
N PRO A 168 -11.84 -3.52 10.68
CA PRO A 168 -12.67 -4.67 10.35
C PRO A 168 -12.75 -4.98 8.86
N ILE A 169 -12.76 -3.94 8.00
CA ILE A 169 -12.76 -4.15 6.55
C ILE A 169 -11.45 -4.80 6.09
N GLN A 170 -10.29 -4.38 6.61
CA GLN A 170 -9.02 -5.05 6.32
C GLN A 170 -9.05 -6.52 6.77
N THR A 171 -9.54 -6.79 7.98
CA THR A 171 -9.69 -8.15 8.53
C THR A 171 -10.59 -9.01 7.63
N LEU A 172 -11.71 -8.48 7.17
CA LEU A 172 -12.63 -9.18 6.29
C LEU A 172 -11.97 -9.56 4.95
N ILE A 173 -11.20 -8.65 4.36
CA ILE A 173 -10.44 -8.91 3.13
C ILE A 173 -9.35 -9.97 3.36
N GLU A 174 -8.65 -9.92 4.49
CA GLU A 174 -7.61 -10.90 4.85
C GLU A 174 -8.15 -12.31 5.06
N LEU A 175 -9.36 -12.44 5.60
CA LEU A 175 -10.02 -13.71 5.87
C LEU A 175 -10.77 -14.27 4.66
N ALA A 176 -11.00 -13.46 3.61
CA ALA A 176 -11.70 -13.92 2.41
C ALA A 176 -10.90 -15.03 1.72
N GLU A 177 -11.57 -16.16 1.45
CA GLU A 177 -10.96 -17.37 0.89
C GLU A 177 -11.74 -17.97 -0.28
N SER A 178 -12.99 -17.51 -0.50
CA SER A 178 -13.88 -18.03 -1.53
C SER A 178 -14.08 -17.05 -2.69
N GLU A 179 -14.42 -17.61 -3.85
CA GLU A 179 -14.73 -16.83 -5.04
C GLU A 179 -15.92 -15.88 -4.81
N GLU A 180 -16.93 -16.32 -4.04
CA GLU A 180 -18.10 -15.52 -3.72
C GLU A 180 -17.72 -14.30 -2.87
N GLU A 181 -16.89 -14.48 -1.83
CA GLU A 181 -16.37 -13.38 -1.03
C GLU A 181 -15.59 -12.39 -1.90
N TYR A 182 -14.68 -12.87 -2.78
CA TYR A 182 -13.89 -12.02 -3.66
C TYR A 182 -14.77 -11.20 -4.61
N LYS A 183 -15.76 -11.84 -5.25
CA LYS A 183 -16.70 -11.16 -6.16
C LYS A 183 -17.53 -10.11 -5.43
N LEU A 184 -18.01 -10.43 -4.24
CA LEU A 184 -18.84 -9.53 -3.44
C LEU A 184 -18.04 -8.33 -2.94
N ILE A 185 -16.82 -8.54 -2.44
CA ILE A 185 -15.92 -7.45 -2.06
C ILE A 185 -15.68 -6.54 -3.27
N LEU A 186 -15.29 -7.10 -4.41
CA LEU A 186 -14.97 -6.33 -5.61
C LEU A 186 -16.19 -5.61 -6.21
N LEU A 187 -17.40 -6.11 -5.98
CA LEU A 187 -18.63 -5.43 -6.37
C LEU A 187 -18.76 -4.05 -5.74
N TYR A 188 -18.35 -3.89 -4.49
CA TYR A 188 -18.40 -2.61 -3.79
C TYR A 188 -17.28 -1.64 -4.21
N PHE A 189 -16.21 -2.16 -4.84
CA PHE A 189 -15.10 -1.41 -5.41
C PHE A 189 -15.15 -1.35 -6.95
N ASN A 190 -16.32 -1.44 -7.56
CA ASN A 190 -16.46 -1.46 -9.03
C ASN A 190 -16.58 -0.07 -9.68
N ASP A 191 -16.58 0.98 -8.89
CA ASP A 191 -16.68 2.37 -9.32
C ASP A 191 -15.32 3.08 -9.23
N PHE A 192 -14.94 3.77 -10.32
CA PHE A 192 -13.67 4.47 -10.42
C PHE A 192 -13.48 5.53 -9.32
N ASN A 193 -14.49 6.37 -9.08
CA ASN A 193 -14.41 7.44 -8.09
C ASN A 193 -14.34 6.89 -6.66
N LYS A 194 -15.03 5.78 -6.40
CA LYS A 194 -14.98 5.08 -5.11
C LYS A 194 -13.58 4.53 -4.83
N ILE A 195 -12.97 3.85 -5.81
CA ILE A 195 -11.60 3.35 -5.69
C ILE A 195 -10.63 4.51 -5.47
N LEU A 196 -10.75 5.59 -6.27
CA LEU A 196 -9.90 6.76 -6.15
C LEU A 196 -10.04 7.41 -4.77
N LYS A 197 -11.29 7.62 -4.28
CA LYS A 197 -11.58 8.15 -2.93
C LYS A 197 -10.89 7.32 -1.85
N ALA A 198 -11.05 5.99 -1.88
CA ALA A 198 -10.44 5.10 -0.90
C ALA A 198 -8.90 5.11 -0.99
N THR A 199 -8.34 5.10 -2.20
CA THR A 199 -6.88 5.02 -2.39
C THR A 199 -6.15 6.28 -1.94
N LEU A 200 -6.76 7.46 -2.12
CA LEU A 200 -6.19 8.76 -1.72
C LEU A 200 -6.54 9.16 -0.27
N ASN A 201 -7.21 8.30 0.48
CA ASN A 201 -7.54 8.51 1.89
C ASN A 201 -6.51 7.82 2.80
N GLN A 202 -6.16 8.47 3.93
CA GLN A 202 -5.17 7.97 4.89
C GLN A 202 -5.48 6.57 5.46
N ASN A 203 -6.77 6.23 5.63
CA ASN A 203 -7.25 4.94 6.15
C ASN A 203 -7.59 3.96 5.01
N GLY A 204 -8.30 4.45 3.99
CA GLY A 204 -8.75 3.66 2.84
C GLY A 204 -7.60 3.06 2.04
N THR A 205 -6.45 3.74 1.96
CA THR A 205 -5.26 3.25 1.26
C THR A 205 -4.80 1.88 1.78
N TYR A 206 -4.91 1.61 3.10
CA TYR A 206 -4.57 0.31 3.68
C TYR A 206 -5.53 -0.80 3.24
N VAL A 207 -6.83 -0.49 3.17
CA VAL A 207 -7.85 -1.43 2.67
C VAL A 207 -7.57 -1.81 1.22
N ILE A 208 -7.28 -0.82 0.37
CA ILE A 208 -6.95 -1.06 -1.04
C ILE A 208 -5.66 -1.89 -1.17
N GLN A 209 -4.64 -1.62 -0.36
CA GLN A 209 -3.42 -2.44 -0.34
C GLN A 209 -3.68 -3.88 0.08
N LYS A 210 -4.57 -4.12 1.06
CA LYS A 210 -5.00 -5.47 1.46
C LYS A 210 -5.72 -6.18 0.30
N LEU A 211 -6.61 -5.48 -0.39
CA LEU A 211 -7.32 -6.02 -1.56
C LEU A 211 -6.34 -6.46 -2.67
N ILE A 212 -5.31 -5.65 -2.96
CA ILE A 212 -4.28 -5.99 -3.94
C ILE A 212 -3.51 -7.27 -3.55
N VAL A 213 -3.23 -7.45 -2.26
CA VAL A 213 -2.42 -8.57 -1.77
C VAL A 213 -3.22 -9.87 -1.66
N HIS A 214 -4.43 -9.80 -1.10
CA HIS A 214 -5.19 -10.99 -0.70
C HIS A 214 -6.15 -11.52 -1.78
N ILE A 215 -6.76 -10.62 -2.59
CA ILE A 215 -7.65 -11.10 -3.66
C ILE A 215 -6.82 -11.55 -4.86
N PRO A 216 -6.97 -12.79 -5.34
CA PRO A 216 -6.22 -13.30 -6.48
C PRO A 216 -6.41 -12.45 -7.74
N GLU A 217 -5.35 -12.22 -8.50
CA GLU A 217 -5.30 -11.32 -9.64
C GLU A 217 -6.39 -11.61 -10.70
N LYS A 218 -6.69 -12.90 -10.91
CA LYS A 218 -7.73 -13.34 -11.86
C LYS A 218 -9.13 -12.77 -11.58
N TYR A 219 -9.45 -12.45 -10.32
CA TYR A 219 -10.75 -11.87 -9.96
C TYR A 219 -10.77 -10.35 -10.05
N ARG A 220 -9.62 -9.68 -9.95
CA ARG A 220 -9.52 -8.21 -9.89
C ARG A 220 -9.08 -7.55 -11.20
N MET A 221 -9.33 -8.17 -12.35
CA MET A 221 -8.95 -7.61 -13.67
C MET A 221 -9.52 -6.20 -13.91
N LYS A 222 -10.84 -6.01 -13.72
CA LYS A 222 -11.48 -4.69 -13.86
C LYS A 222 -10.87 -3.66 -12.91
N PHE A 223 -10.63 -4.05 -11.67
CA PHE A 223 -9.95 -3.25 -10.66
C PHE A 223 -8.52 -2.87 -11.10
N ASN A 224 -7.76 -3.81 -11.68
CA ASN A 224 -6.42 -3.56 -12.19
C ASN A 224 -6.43 -2.51 -13.32
N PHE A 225 -7.41 -2.51 -14.21
CA PHE A 225 -7.55 -1.49 -15.25
C PHE A 225 -7.75 -0.08 -14.68
N PHE A 226 -8.52 0.07 -13.60
CA PHE A 226 -8.64 1.36 -12.93
C PHE A 226 -7.29 1.84 -12.42
N PHE A 227 -6.49 0.95 -11.80
CA PHE A 227 -5.18 1.30 -11.29
C PHE A 227 -4.21 1.73 -12.39
N VAL A 228 -4.22 1.07 -13.53
CA VAL A 228 -3.42 1.49 -14.69
C VAL A 228 -3.75 2.92 -15.10
N LYS A 229 -5.05 3.25 -15.19
CA LYS A 229 -5.50 4.61 -15.57
C LYS A 229 -5.07 5.69 -14.58
N ILE A 230 -5.07 5.40 -13.27
CA ILE A 230 -4.78 6.39 -12.23
C ILE A 230 -3.36 6.34 -11.68
N ILE A 231 -2.48 5.51 -12.24
CA ILE A 231 -1.14 5.27 -11.66
C ILE A 231 -0.31 6.54 -11.47
N CYS A 232 -0.41 7.52 -12.38
CA CYS A 232 0.29 8.79 -12.25
C CYS A 232 -0.30 9.66 -11.12
N ILE A 233 -1.63 9.61 -10.92
CA ILE A 233 -2.30 10.32 -9.82
C ILE A 233 -1.83 9.74 -8.49
N LEU A 234 -1.86 8.39 -8.38
CA LEU A 234 -1.43 7.69 -7.18
C LEU A 234 0.04 7.92 -6.87
N ALA A 235 0.89 7.91 -7.90
CA ALA A 235 2.33 8.11 -7.75
C ALA A 235 2.68 9.47 -7.11
N MET A 236 1.88 10.50 -7.38
CA MET A 236 2.14 11.88 -6.93
C MET A 236 1.35 12.27 -5.67
N ASP A 237 0.64 11.33 -5.04
CA ASP A 237 -0.12 11.53 -3.82
C ASP A 237 0.55 10.86 -2.60
N MET A 238 0.42 11.48 -1.43
CA MET A 238 1.04 11.03 -0.19
C MET A 238 0.62 9.62 0.24
N TYR A 239 -0.66 9.28 0.11
CA TYR A 239 -1.22 7.98 0.45
C TYR A 239 -1.23 7.04 -0.75
N GLY A 240 -1.53 7.58 -1.93
CA GLY A 240 -1.62 6.86 -3.19
C GLY A 240 -0.32 6.19 -3.60
N VAL A 241 0.85 6.80 -3.35
CA VAL A 241 2.16 6.27 -3.75
C VAL A 241 2.45 4.90 -3.15
N CYS A 242 2.07 4.67 -1.88
CA CYS A 242 2.24 3.37 -1.23
C CYS A 242 1.41 2.29 -1.92
N THR A 243 0.19 2.62 -2.32
CA THR A 243 -0.69 1.72 -3.07
C THR A 243 -0.18 1.49 -4.49
N ALA A 244 0.32 2.53 -5.19
CA ALA A 244 0.93 2.39 -6.51
C ALA A 244 2.13 1.43 -6.48
N ILE A 245 3.04 1.58 -5.52
CA ILE A 245 4.18 0.67 -5.31
C ILE A 245 3.68 -0.75 -5.02
N LYS A 246 2.71 -0.91 -4.14
CA LYS A 246 2.12 -2.21 -3.81
C LYS A 246 1.51 -2.87 -5.06
N PHE A 247 0.73 -2.12 -5.84
CA PHE A 247 0.10 -2.61 -7.07
C PHE A 247 1.13 -3.11 -8.07
N ILE A 248 2.16 -2.31 -8.38
CA ILE A 248 3.24 -2.69 -9.29
C ILE A 248 3.97 -3.95 -8.78
N ASN A 249 4.23 -4.05 -7.47
CA ASN A 249 4.97 -5.17 -6.90
C ASN A 249 4.17 -6.49 -6.90
N TYR A 250 2.84 -6.44 -6.84
CA TYR A 250 1.97 -7.62 -6.81
C TYR A 250 1.33 -7.99 -8.15
N THR A 251 1.42 -7.11 -9.16
CA THR A 251 0.99 -7.42 -10.53
C THR A 251 1.98 -8.38 -11.18
N LYS A 252 1.45 -9.45 -11.80
CA LYS A 252 2.20 -10.47 -12.57
C LYS A 252 1.74 -10.54 -14.02
N ASP A 253 0.67 -9.84 -14.38
CA ASP A 253 0.15 -9.77 -15.73
C ASP A 253 1.07 -8.91 -16.60
N GLU A 254 1.67 -9.51 -17.62
CA GLU A 254 2.64 -8.84 -18.50
C GLU A 254 2.00 -7.69 -19.32
N ILE A 255 0.71 -7.78 -19.65
CA ILE A 255 0.00 -6.74 -20.38
C ILE A 255 -0.16 -5.52 -19.49
N ILE A 256 -0.59 -5.73 -18.25
CA ILE A 256 -0.70 -4.68 -17.23
C ILE A 256 0.68 -4.04 -16.97
N GLU A 257 1.72 -4.84 -16.75
CA GLU A 257 3.08 -4.33 -16.53
C GLU A 257 3.60 -3.51 -17.73
N LYS A 258 3.29 -3.92 -18.96
CA LYS A 258 3.66 -3.19 -20.17
C LYS A 258 2.93 -1.84 -20.27
N GLN A 259 1.63 -1.82 -19.96
CA GLN A 259 0.85 -0.58 -19.93
C GLN A 259 1.37 0.38 -18.86
N LEU A 260 1.61 -0.12 -17.64
CA LEU A 260 2.20 0.66 -16.54
C LEU A 260 3.56 1.26 -16.93
N LEU A 261 4.45 0.46 -17.53
CA LEU A 261 5.75 0.94 -17.99
C LEU A 261 5.58 2.08 -19.00
N ASN A 262 4.72 1.94 -19.99
CA ASN A 262 4.51 2.96 -21.02
C ASN A 262 4.01 4.29 -20.42
N ILE A 263 2.98 4.22 -19.53
CA ILE A 263 2.44 5.40 -18.86
C ILE A 263 3.51 6.07 -17.98
N ILE A 264 4.27 5.29 -17.22
CA ILE A 264 5.32 5.80 -16.34
C ILE A 264 6.45 6.43 -17.16
N LEU A 265 6.89 5.84 -18.26
CA LEU A 265 7.92 6.40 -19.12
C LEU A 265 7.49 7.73 -19.74
N THR A 266 6.22 7.84 -20.16
CA THR A 266 5.67 9.09 -20.71
C THR A 266 5.67 10.21 -19.65
N ASN A 267 5.42 9.88 -18.38
CA ASN A 267 5.34 10.85 -17.29
C ASN A 267 6.59 10.84 -16.37
N PHE A 268 7.67 10.20 -16.79
CA PHE A 268 8.83 9.87 -15.97
C PHE A 268 9.38 11.04 -15.18
N VAL A 269 9.63 12.16 -15.86
CA VAL A 269 10.23 13.35 -15.25
C VAL A 269 9.28 13.97 -14.22
N ASN A 270 7.99 14.11 -14.54
CA ASN A 270 7.01 14.69 -13.64
C ASN A 270 6.86 13.85 -12.36
N ILE A 271 6.83 12.51 -12.50
CA ILE A 271 6.77 11.61 -11.36
C ILE A 271 8.07 11.68 -10.56
N ALA A 272 9.23 11.67 -11.21
CA ALA A 272 10.53 11.70 -10.53
C ALA A 272 10.77 13.01 -9.77
N GLU A 273 10.31 14.16 -10.28
CA GLU A 273 10.44 15.48 -9.66
C GLU A 273 9.40 15.73 -8.54
N ASN A 274 8.42 14.84 -8.35
CA ASN A 274 7.43 14.95 -7.29
C ASN A 274 7.95 14.37 -5.97
N GLN A 275 7.59 14.99 -4.83
CA GLN A 275 8.07 14.61 -3.50
C GLN A 275 7.69 13.16 -3.09
N TYR A 276 6.62 12.60 -3.63
CA TYR A 276 6.18 11.21 -3.42
C TYR A 276 6.52 10.32 -4.59
N GLY A 277 6.37 10.81 -5.83
CA GLY A 277 6.55 10.05 -7.06
C GLY A 277 7.97 9.52 -7.25
N ASN A 278 8.98 10.23 -6.73
CA ASN A 278 10.36 9.75 -6.80
C ASN A 278 10.56 8.37 -6.15
N TYR A 279 9.80 8.04 -5.08
CA TYR A 279 9.83 6.71 -4.44
C TYR A 279 9.31 5.62 -5.36
N LEU A 280 8.25 5.90 -6.16
CA LEU A 280 7.76 4.95 -7.15
C LEU A 280 8.83 4.68 -8.21
N ILE A 281 9.47 5.72 -8.76
CA ILE A 281 10.52 5.55 -9.77
C ILE A 281 11.70 4.75 -9.20
N GLN A 282 12.16 5.03 -7.98
CA GLN A 282 13.21 4.26 -7.32
C GLN A 282 12.82 2.78 -7.21
N ASN A 283 11.60 2.48 -6.74
CA ASN A 283 11.11 1.11 -6.58
C ASN A 283 11.07 0.34 -7.91
N ILE A 284 10.52 0.95 -8.98
CA ILE A 284 10.47 0.28 -10.29
C ILE A 284 11.85 0.09 -10.92
N MET A 285 12.79 1.00 -10.68
CA MET A 285 14.17 0.83 -11.11
C MET A 285 14.81 -0.38 -10.44
N GLU A 286 14.69 -0.53 -9.14
CA GLU A 286 15.22 -1.68 -8.40
C GLU A 286 14.55 -2.99 -8.87
N ARG A 287 13.22 -3.00 -9.05
CA ARG A 287 12.46 -4.18 -9.46
C ARG A 287 12.80 -4.64 -10.89
N TRP A 288 12.85 -3.71 -11.84
CA TRP A 288 12.93 -4.03 -13.26
C TRP A 288 14.32 -3.87 -13.87
N TRP A 289 15.33 -3.45 -13.09
CA TRP A 289 16.67 -3.09 -13.60
C TRP A 289 17.30 -4.14 -14.51
N ASN A 290 17.22 -5.41 -14.11
CA ASN A 290 17.82 -6.53 -14.83
C ASN A 290 16.86 -7.21 -15.82
N THR A 291 15.76 -6.56 -16.18
CA THR A 291 14.77 -7.03 -17.15
C THR A 291 14.81 -6.19 -18.43
N ASN A 292 14.07 -6.65 -19.46
CA ASN A 292 13.88 -5.85 -20.67
C ASN A 292 13.25 -4.47 -20.39
N LYS A 293 12.37 -4.38 -19.37
CA LYS A 293 11.77 -3.12 -18.92
C LYS A 293 12.84 -2.17 -18.37
N GLY A 294 13.86 -2.70 -17.70
CA GLY A 294 14.99 -1.92 -17.18
C GLY A 294 15.80 -1.20 -18.26
N LEU A 295 15.86 -1.72 -19.48
CA LEU A 295 16.54 -1.05 -20.60
C LEU A 295 15.88 0.30 -20.94
N PHE A 296 14.55 0.35 -20.94
CA PHE A 296 13.80 1.59 -21.18
C PHE A 296 13.98 2.60 -20.03
N LEU A 297 13.97 2.11 -18.78
CA LEU A 297 14.22 2.95 -17.60
C LEU A 297 15.65 3.53 -17.61
N LYS A 298 16.65 2.72 -17.95
CA LYS A 298 18.04 3.18 -18.13
C LYS A 298 18.13 4.27 -19.19
N LYS A 299 17.53 4.03 -20.36
CA LYS A 299 17.55 4.97 -21.47
C LYS A 299 16.98 6.33 -21.09
N ILE A 300 15.75 6.37 -20.56
CA ILE A 300 15.10 7.64 -20.19
C ILE A 300 15.85 8.35 -19.05
N CYS A 301 16.38 7.60 -18.08
CA CYS A 301 17.14 8.18 -16.98
C CYS A 301 18.43 8.83 -17.49
N MET A 302 19.17 8.20 -18.43
CA MET A 302 20.35 8.78 -19.07
C MET A 302 20.01 10.04 -19.87
N GLU A 303 18.97 9.99 -20.70
CA GLU A 303 18.52 11.13 -21.54
C GLU A 303 18.10 12.35 -20.70
N LYS A 304 17.47 12.12 -19.56
CA LYS A 304 16.98 13.18 -18.68
C LYS A 304 17.88 13.49 -17.49
N PHE A 305 19.03 12.82 -17.38
CA PHE A 305 19.91 12.84 -16.21
C PHE A 305 20.28 14.25 -15.75
N HIS A 306 20.67 15.14 -16.68
CA HIS A 306 21.04 16.51 -16.36
C HIS A 306 19.91 17.34 -15.73
N LYS A 307 18.66 17.04 -16.10
CA LYS A 307 17.47 17.68 -15.50
C LYS A 307 17.18 17.07 -14.13
N LEU A 308 17.11 15.73 -14.05
CA LEU A 308 16.78 15.00 -12.82
C LEU A 308 17.78 15.29 -11.69
N ALA A 309 19.07 15.32 -12.00
CA ALA A 309 20.12 15.51 -10.98
C ALA A 309 20.09 16.89 -10.31
N ARG A 310 19.46 17.89 -10.93
CA ARG A 310 19.35 19.25 -10.38
C ARG A 310 18.11 19.53 -9.56
N ASN A 311 17.14 18.64 -9.59
CA ASN A 311 15.95 18.74 -8.74
C ASN A 311 16.16 17.92 -7.46
N HIS A 312 15.68 18.43 -6.33
CA HIS A 312 15.87 17.81 -5.00
C HIS A 312 15.35 16.37 -4.96
N PHE A 313 14.11 16.14 -5.40
CA PHE A 313 13.47 14.82 -5.32
C PHE A 313 14.01 13.84 -6.36
N SER A 314 14.12 14.27 -7.62
CA SER A 314 14.63 13.39 -8.67
C SER A 314 16.14 13.12 -8.60
N SER A 315 16.89 13.87 -7.79
CA SER A 315 18.29 13.54 -7.48
C SER A 315 18.44 12.18 -6.78
N TYR A 316 17.45 11.75 -5.98
CA TYR A 316 17.43 10.40 -5.40
C TYR A 316 17.25 9.31 -6.48
N VAL A 317 16.49 9.58 -7.54
CA VAL A 317 16.38 8.68 -8.68
C VAL A 317 17.73 8.54 -9.40
N CYS A 318 18.46 9.66 -9.58
CA CYS A 318 19.81 9.63 -10.12
C CYS A 318 20.78 8.84 -9.23
N ASP A 319 20.65 8.94 -7.90
CA ASP A 319 21.48 8.18 -6.97
C ASP A 319 21.26 6.66 -7.11
N ILE A 320 20.01 6.22 -7.16
CA ILE A 320 19.66 4.81 -7.41
C ILE A 320 20.16 4.37 -8.78
N PHE A 321 19.96 5.19 -9.83
CA PHE A 321 20.51 4.91 -11.16
C PHE A 321 22.02 4.65 -11.10
N LEU A 322 22.79 5.52 -10.44
CA LEU A 322 24.24 5.36 -10.33
C LEU A 322 24.66 4.14 -9.51
N LYS A 323 23.89 3.77 -8.48
CA LYS A 323 24.12 2.55 -7.68
C LYS A 323 23.91 1.27 -8.51
N LEU A 324 22.85 1.23 -9.29
CA LEU A 324 22.50 0.07 -10.11
C LEU A 324 23.33 -0.05 -11.40
N SER A 325 23.90 1.07 -11.89
CA SER A 325 24.66 1.14 -13.14
C SER A 325 26.04 0.50 -13.02
N ASN A 326 26.43 -0.26 -14.05
CA ASN A 326 27.78 -0.76 -14.21
C ASN A 326 28.75 0.33 -14.73
N LEU A 327 30.03 -0.01 -14.88
CA LEU A 327 31.05 0.92 -15.37
C LEU A 327 30.75 1.43 -16.78
N GLN A 328 30.26 0.56 -17.66
CA GLN A 328 29.96 0.92 -19.04
C GLN A 328 28.81 1.92 -19.11
N ASP A 329 27.73 1.68 -18.35
CA ASP A 329 26.58 2.61 -18.23
C ASP A 329 27.05 4.01 -17.76
N LYS A 330 27.93 4.06 -16.74
CA LYS A 330 28.51 5.33 -16.24
C LYS A 330 29.40 6.04 -17.27
N LYS A 331 30.18 5.31 -18.05
CA LYS A 331 30.99 5.88 -19.16
C LYS A 331 30.13 6.45 -20.27
N VAL A 332 29.08 5.71 -20.67
CA VAL A 332 28.11 6.18 -21.68
C VAL A 332 27.41 7.45 -21.17
N LEU A 333 26.92 7.45 -19.93
CA LEU A 333 26.31 8.64 -19.33
C LEU A 333 27.25 9.85 -19.34
N MET A 334 28.52 9.67 -18.92
CA MET A 334 29.50 10.75 -18.94
C MET A 334 29.73 11.29 -20.36
N SER A 335 29.87 10.41 -21.36
CA SER A 335 30.02 10.82 -22.77
C SER A 335 28.79 11.61 -23.25
N MET A 336 27.57 11.19 -22.89
CA MET A 336 26.35 11.92 -23.24
C MET A 336 26.34 13.33 -22.64
N LEU A 337 26.72 13.48 -21.36
CA LEU A 337 26.78 14.78 -20.67
C LEU A 337 27.82 15.73 -21.27
N ILE A 338 28.99 15.21 -21.70
CA ILE A 338 30.02 15.97 -22.38
C ILE A 338 29.50 16.44 -23.75
N ASN A 339 28.96 15.53 -24.54
CA ASN A 339 28.51 15.82 -25.91
C ASN A 339 27.32 16.82 -25.92
N SER A 340 26.45 16.73 -24.95
CA SER A 340 25.30 17.66 -24.79
C SER A 340 25.69 19.01 -24.17
N LYS A 341 26.95 19.20 -23.78
CA LYS A 341 27.46 20.41 -23.10
C LYS A 341 26.70 20.76 -21.81
N THR A 342 26.15 19.78 -21.13
CA THR A 342 25.33 20.00 -19.93
C THR A 342 26.12 19.93 -18.62
N ILE A 343 27.40 19.53 -18.67
CA ILE A 343 28.24 19.37 -17.47
C ILE A 343 28.31 20.65 -16.64
N GLY A 344 28.54 21.82 -17.25
CA GLY A 344 28.61 23.10 -16.53
C GLY A 344 27.31 23.51 -15.84
N GLN A 345 26.18 22.88 -16.17
CA GLN A 345 24.90 23.16 -15.52
C GLN A 345 24.79 22.58 -14.11
N PHE A 346 25.66 21.64 -13.74
CA PHE A 346 25.69 21.06 -12.39
C PHE A 346 26.37 21.98 -11.39
N ASP A 347 27.28 22.87 -11.82
CA ASP A 347 28.10 23.70 -10.95
C ASP A 347 27.30 24.76 -10.14
N ASN A 348 26.14 25.15 -10.63
CA ASN A 348 25.27 26.14 -10.00
C ASN A 348 24.14 25.51 -9.17
N ASN A 349 24.18 24.18 -8.93
CA ASN A 349 23.11 23.47 -8.22
C ASN A 349 23.70 22.46 -7.23
N ASN A 350 23.33 22.55 -5.95
CA ASN A 350 23.88 21.68 -4.90
C ASN A 350 23.59 20.20 -5.12
N CYS A 351 22.34 19.85 -5.51
CA CYS A 351 21.99 18.46 -5.82
C CYS A 351 22.78 17.95 -7.00
N GLY A 352 22.88 18.76 -8.07
CA GLY A 352 23.66 18.46 -9.26
C GLY A 352 25.12 18.18 -8.94
N LYS A 353 25.79 19.03 -8.14
CA LYS A 353 27.18 18.83 -7.69
C LYS A 353 27.36 17.50 -6.96
N ILE A 354 26.45 17.16 -6.05
CA ILE A 354 26.52 15.91 -5.26
C ILE A 354 26.42 14.71 -6.20
N ILE A 355 25.45 14.70 -7.11
CA ILE A 355 25.23 13.59 -8.05
C ILE A 355 26.40 13.46 -9.03
N MET A 356 26.94 14.59 -9.54
CA MET A 356 28.10 14.57 -10.42
C MET A 356 29.35 14.02 -9.72
N ASN A 357 29.59 14.42 -8.47
CA ASN A 357 30.68 13.86 -7.66
C ASN A 357 30.55 12.35 -7.46
N LYS A 358 29.31 11.84 -7.23
CA LYS A 358 29.05 10.39 -7.15
C LYS A 358 29.39 9.68 -8.46
N LEU A 359 28.99 10.23 -9.61
CA LEU A 359 29.33 9.69 -10.93
C LEU A 359 30.86 9.64 -11.14
N MET A 360 31.56 10.76 -10.86
CA MET A 360 33.01 10.84 -11.01
C MET A 360 33.75 9.85 -10.10
N ASN A 361 33.33 9.73 -8.83
CA ASN A 361 33.91 8.77 -7.90
C ASN A 361 33.66 7.33 -8.33
N GLY A 362 32.45 7.01 -8.81
CA GLY A 362 32.15 5.70 -9.37
C GLY A 362 33.01 5.33 -10.58
N LEU A 363 33.37 6.30 -11.44
CA LEU A 363 34.28 6.09 -12.54
C LEU A 363 35.76 5.89 -12.10
N LYS A 364 36.22 6.59 -11.05
CA LYS A 364 37.60 6.48 -10.51
C LYS A 364 37.86 5.15 -9.79
N GLN A 365 36.94 4.72 -8.91
CA GLN A 365 37.08 3.49 -8.10
C GLN A 365 37.21 2.24 -9.00
N LEU A 366 36.53 2.21 -10.11
CA LEU A 366 36.55 1.07 -11.05
C LEU A 366 37.76 1.06 -11.97
N ASN A 367 38.48 2.20 -12.16
CA ASN A 367 39.78 2.25 -12.86
C ASN A 367 40.91 1.73 -11.95
N ASN A 368 40.86 2.00 -10.64
CA ASN A 368 41.86 1.52 -9.68
C ASN A 368 41.80 -0.01 -9.49
N ASN A 369 40.63 -0.62 -9.54
CA ASN A 369 40.49 -2.08 -9.45
C ASN A 369 41.00 -2.82 -10.69
N LYS A 370 41.09 -2.16 -11.87
CA LYS A 370 41.70 -2.76 -13.07
C LYS A 370 43.23 -2.70 -13.02
N ASN A 371 43.81 -1.69 -12.38
CA ASN A 371 45.28 -1.55 -12.28
C ASN A 371 45.85 -2.41 -11.14
N GLY A 372 45.06 -2.76 -10.13
CA GLY A 372 45.46 -3.66 -9.02
C GLY A 372 45.58 -5.14 -9.43
N ASN A 373 44.92 -5.57 -10.49
CA ASN A 373 44.96 -6.98 -10.97
C ASN A 373 46.02 -7.27 -12.03
N ASN A 374 46.71 -6.25 -12.54
CA ASN A 374 47.80 -6.41 -13.55
C ASN A 374 49.20 -6.29 -12.91
N GLY A 375 49.31 -6.15 -11.59
CA GLY A 375 50.58 -5.93 -10.88
C GLY A 375 51.28 -7.15 -10.30
N THR A 376 50.75 -8.38 -10.46
CA THR A 376 51.34 -9.58 -9.82
C THR A 376 51.45 -10.77 -10.78
N LYS A 377 52.10 -10.56 -11.92
CA LYS A 377 52.73 -11.64 -12.70
C LYS A 377 53.95 -11.07 -13.39
N ASN A 378 55.07 -10.97 -12.70
CA ASN A 378 56.42 -11.21 -13.24
C ASN A 378 57.45 -11.09 -12.11
N ASN A 379 58.29 -12.12 -12.06
CA ASN A 379 59.54 -12.29 -11.33
C ASN A 379 59.47 -12.84 -9.90
N LYS A 380 59.67 -14.17 -9.77
CA LYS A 380 60.94 -14.74 -9.31
C LYS A 380 60.86 -16.24 -9.39
N GLY A 381 61.44 -16.80 -10.43
CA GLY A 381 62.03 -18.13 -10.40
C GLY A 381 63.40 -18.02 -9.74
N ALA A 382 63.76 -19.04 -9.05
CA ALA A 382 65.08 -19.53 -8.62
C ALA A 382 65.36 -19.53 -7.12
N ASN A 383 65.60 -20.76 -6.67
CA ASN A 383 66.46 -21.20 -5.58
C ASN A 383 65.96 -21.00 -4.10
N ASN A 384 65.56 -22.04 -3.42
CA ASN A 384 66.41 -22.94 -2.71
C ASN A 384 65.66 -24.07 -1.93
N VAL A 385 66.25 -25.24 -2.11
CA VAL A 385 66.04 -26.50 -1.38
C VAL A 385 66.41 -26.33 0.11
N HIS A 386 65.78 -27.18 0.95
CA HIS A 386 66.10 -27.54 2.35
C HIS A 386 65.54 -26.65 3.48
N LYS A 387 64.52 -27.17 4.16
CA LYS A 387 64.65 -27.81 5.47
C LYS A 387 63.30 -28.38 5.95
N GLU A 388 63.29 -29.68 6.07
CA GLU A 388 62.31 -30.46 6.79
C GLU A 388 62.37 -30.23 8.34
N ASN A 389 61.23 -30.54 8.94
CA ASN A 389 61.04 -31.02 10.28
C ASN A 389 60.95 -30.05 11.48
N LYS A 390 59.81 -30.20 12.10
CA LYS A 390 59.39 -30.15 13.53
C LYS A 390 58.36 -29.05 13.75
N ASN A 391 57.13 -29.31 14.14
CA ASN A 391 56.66 -30.07 15.29
C ASN A 391 55.15 -30.30 15.14
N LYS A 392 54.73 -31.54 15.20
CA LYS A 392 53.45 -31.97 15.76
C LYS A 392 53.53 -31.73 17.28
N ASN A 393 52.51 -31.16 17.81
CA ASN A 393 51.91 -31.37 19.12
C ASN A 393 51.37 -30.06 19.67
N GLU A 394 50.07 -29.96 19.66
CA GLU A 394 49.23 -29.50 20.79
C GLU A 394 47.77 -29.38 20.35
N GLU A 395 47.20 -30.54 20.02
CA GLU A 395 45.78 -30.74 20.23
C GLU A 395 45.58 -31.25 21.68
N LYS A 396 44.50 -30.82 22.27
CA LYS A 396 43.87 -31.22 23.53
C LYS A 396 44.20 -30.31 24.72
N LYS A 397 43.28 -29.39 25.01
CA LYS A 397 42.61 -29.16 26.30
C LYS A 397 41.82 -27.86 26.24
N ASN A 398 40.53 -27.89 26.11
CA ASN A 398 39.56 -27.53 27.14
C ASN A 398 38.12 -27.64 26.58
N LYS A 399 37.57 -28.80 26.77
CA LYS A 399 36.16 -28.95 27.13
C LYS A 399 36.08 -28.79 28.64
N ASN A 400 35.03 -28.11 29.11
CA ASN A 400 34.58 -27.86 30.49
C ASN A 400 34.99 -26.50 31.07
N LYS A 401 34.12 -25.53 30.85
CA LYS A 401 33.37 -24.87 31.95
C LYS A 401 32.17 -24.20 31.32
#